data_09fff3a1d35422f193d2cddf13a7aa62
#
_entry.id   09fff3a1d35422f193d2cddf13a7aa62
#
_cell.length_a   1.000
_cell.length_b   1.000
_cell.length_c   1.000
_cell.angle_alpha   90.00
_cell.angle_beta   90.00
_cell.angle_gamma   90.00
#
_symmetry.space_group_name_H-M   'P 1'
#
loop_
_entity.id
_entity.type
_entity.pdbx_description
1 polymer ?
#
loop_
_entity_poly.entity_id
_entity_poly.type
_entity_poly.pdbx_seq_one_letter_code
_entity_poly.pdbx_strand_id
1 'polypeptide(L)'
;VNRLTKSALSSLAALALCGAVALPSAYADTPTPGETQGSDQTNSQQKRGSATKQPEEGCQIGIDKWITQPPSAYSFLGMKEALKLSQGQVRVAIVDSGVAAGNVHFKDAVEPGTDLVESGDGRKDVFGHGTAIAGQIAAREVSGSGVVGFAPRATIVPVRVYVDSSEDSKRAGKGPTVARTADGIRWAADQGIRVIVVPQSLTSDDVALRTATQYAHSKGALVVASAGNVEQNANSGSQDTAVRFPAGYPEALAVTAVDAQGNPSQSVVHGTHVEIAAPGSQIASTFFANGDCMFATQGASTSYATGYVGAIVALIAARYPNETPDQWKYRLLATALRPTPSQRTAEEGWGIVAPFNALNFVNDGKMPGPTNPLYPPIQKTANPVMVKPDLPVDTTTPRRMWALGISGAGLTIVVAVLLIRRLRSKEA
;
A
#
# COMPACT_ATOMS: atom_id res chain seq x y z
N VAL A 1 -10.45 7.05 -60.02
CA VAL A 1 -11.33 8.21 -60.26
C VAL A 1 -11.10 9.19 -59.10
N ASN A 2 -10.27 10.19 -59.39
CA ASN A 2 -10.29 11.62 -59.03
C ASN A 2 -11.17 12.06 -57.81
N ARG A 3 -10.74 12.92 -56.91
CA ARG A 3 -10.11 14.25 -57.09
C ARG A 3 -9.54 14.77 -55.76
N LEU A 4 -8.44 15.47 -55.91
CA LEU A 4 -7.83 16.48 -55.03
C LEU A 4 -8.79 17.66 -54.72
N THR A 5 -8.69 18.29 -53.56
CA THR A 5 -8.66 19.75 -53.44
C THR A 5 -7.90 20.21 -52.20
N LYS A 6 -7.07 21.20 -52.42
CA LYS A 6 -6.26 22.01 -51.51
C LYS A 6 -7.11 23.12 -50.87
N SER A 7 -6.67 23.61 -49.72
CA SER A 7 -6.58 25.06 -49.31
C SER A 7 -6.26 25.09 -47.83
N ALA A 8 -5.19 25.58 -47.38
CA ALA A 8 -4.64 26.93 -47.31
C ALA A 8 -5.02 27.68 -46.03
N LEU A 9 -3.95 27.99 -45.28
CA LEU A 9 -3.70 28.99 -44.24
C LEU A 9 -4.79 30.01 -43.92
N SER A 10 -4.94 30.29 -42.61
CA SER A 10 -5.01 31.69 -42.13
C SER A 10 -4.69 31.76 -40.64
N SER A 11 -3.64 32.48 -40.34
CA SER A 11 -3.24 33.01 -39.04
C SER A 11 -4.18 34.16 -38.65
N LEU A 12 -4.58 34.26 -37.39
CA LEU A 12 -4.98 35.52 -36.78
C LEU A 12 -4.62 35.55 -35.31
N ALA A 13 -3.70 36.45 -35.01
CA ALA A 13 -3.39 36.91 -33.68
C ALA A 13 -4.46 37.92 -33.23
N ALA A 14 -4.85 37.85 -31.95
CA ALA A 14 -5.56 38.95 -31.32
C ALA A 14 -5.00 39.17 -29.91
N LEU A 15 -4.48 40.38 -29.76
CA LEU A 15 -3.95 40.99 -28.53
C LEU A 15 -5.05 41.28 -27.51
N ALA A 16 -4.65 41.10 -26.26
CA ALA A 16 -4.84 41.93 -25.07
C ALA A 16 -6.10 42.78 -24.86
N LEU A 17 -6.61 42.78 -23.64
CA LEU A 17 -6.68 44.03 -22.86
C LEU A 17 -6.82 43.70 -21.35
N CYS A 18 -5.95 44.36 -20.58
CA CYS A 18 -6.02 44.47 -19.14
C CYS A 18 -7.29 45.18 -18.69
N GLY A 19 -7.96 44.65 -17.68
CA GLY A 19 -8.99 45.34 -16.93
C GLY A 19 -8.73 45.17 -15.45
N ALA A 20 -8.07 46.13 -14.82
CA ALA A 20 -7.96 46.24 -13.38
C ALA A 20 -9.28 46.71 -12.79
N VAL A 21 -9.85 45.94 -11.87
CA VAL A 21 -10.97 46.43 -11.04
C VAL A 21 -10.48 46.47 -9.59
N ALA A 22 -10.51 47.69 -9.07
CA ALA A 22 -10.14 48.02 -7.69
C ALA A 22 -11.19 47.56 -6.70
N LEU A 23 -10.72 47.04 -5.58
CA LEU A 23 -11.49 46.74 -4.37
C LEU A 23 -11.57 47.97 -3.48
N PRO A 24 -12.67 48.27 -2.83
CA PRO A 24 -12.69 49.25 -1.75
C PRO A 24 -12.34 48.61 -0.41
N SER A 25 -11.40 49.21 0.31
CA SER A 25 -11.05 48.98 1.69
C SER A 25 -12.20 49.44 2.59
N ALA A 26 -12.58 48.58 3.53
CA ALA A 26 -13.40 48.98 4.65
C ALA A 26 -12.54 48.96 5.94
N TYR A 27 -12.61 50.09 6.62
CA TYR A 27 -11.91 50.46 7.84
C TYR A 27 -12.28 49.56 9.02
N ALA A 28 -11.27 49.21 9.82
CA ALA A 28 -11.41 48.68 11.16
C ALA A 28 -11.51 49.81 12.18
N ASP A 29 -12.51 49.77 13.02
CA ASP A 29 -12.55 50.59 14.25
C ASP A 29 -11.99 49.78 15.42
N THR A 30 -10.99 50.37 16.06
CA THR A 30 -10.45 50.00 17.36
C THR A 30 -11.21 50.73 18.47
N PRO A 31 -11.46 50.15 19.63
CA PRO A 31 -11.58 50.87 20.88
C PRO A 31 -10.41 50.55 21.82
N THR A 32 -9.88 51.62 22.42
CA THR A 32 -8.81 51.72 23.40
C THR A 32 -9.38 51.54 24.85
N PRO A 33 -8.49 51.38 25.86
CA PRO A 33 -8.75 50.48 27.00
C PRO A 33 -9.30 51.23 28.24
N GLY A 34 -9.92 50.45 29.13
CA GLY A 34 -10.39 50.85 30.46
C GLY A 34 -9.98 49.84 31.53
N GLU A 35 -9.31 50.38 32.48
CA GLU A 35 -8.68 49.99 33.72
C GLU A 35 -9.29 48.87 34.62
N THR A 36 -8.34 48.06 35.13
CA THR A 36 -8.02 47.62 36.51
C THR A 36 -9.10 47.05 37.47
N GLN A 37 -8.80 45.88 37.97
CA GLN A 37 -8.66 45.35 39.33
C GLN A 37 -9.03 43.85 39.31
N GLY A 38 -8.26 42.89 39.78
CA GLY A 38 -7.52 42.71 40.96
C GLY A 38 -7.62 41.25 41.38
N SER A 39 -6.48 40.58 41.56
CA SER A 39 -6.21 39.42 42.40
C SER A 39 -7.14 38.18 42.33
N ASP A 40 -6.63 37.04 41.79
CA ASP A 40 -6.19 35.92 42.65
C ASP A 40 -5.37 34.90 41.84
N GLN A 41 -4.14 34.72 42.29
CA GLN A 41 -3.26 33.65 41.83
C GLN A 41 -3.68 32.36 42.52
N THR A 42 -4.28 31.44 41.79
CA THR A 42 -4.20 30.03 42.15
C THR A 42 -3.41 29.30 41.07
N ASN A 43 -2.19 28.98 41.50
CA ASN A 43 -1.19 28.21 40.79
C ASN A 43 -1.66 26.77 40.60
N SER A 44 -2.35 26.48 39.50
CA SER A 44 -2.55 25.12 39.05
C SER A 44 -1.50 24.78 37.99
N GLN A 45 -0.38 24.25 38.48
CA GLN A 45 0.55 23.50 37.63
C GLN A 45 -0.21 22.36 36.97
N GLN A 46 -0.73 22.63 35.77
CA GLN A 46 -1.25 21.61 34.91
C GLN A 46 -0.06 20.80 34.42
N LYS A 47 0.18 19.65 35.07
CA LYS A 47 1.06 18.60 34.56
C LYS A 47 0.75 18.41 33.08
N ARG A 48 1.71 18.74 32.22
CA ARG A 48 1.72 18.33 30.82
C ARG A 48 1.76 16.80 30.84
N GLY A 49 0.58 16.19 30.78
CA GLY A 49 0.42 14.76 30.64
C GLY A 49 0.88 14.34 29.26
N SER A 50 1.68 13.31 29.26
CA SER A 50 2.03 12.44 28.15
C SER A 50 0.94 12.40 27.09
N ALA A 51 1.32 12.61 25.82
CA ALA A 51 0.46 12.43 24.67
C ALA A 51 0.21 10.92 24.46
N THR A 52 -0.64 10.32 25.26
CA THR A 52 -1.42 9.16 24.88
C THR A 52 -2.28 9.61 23.70
N LYS A 53 -2.14 8.98 22.53
CA LYS A 53 -3.11 9.13 21.45
C LYS A 53 -4.48 9.01 22.07
N GLN A 54 -5.25 10.10 22.06
CA GLN A 54 -6.61 10.07 22.60
C GLN A 54 -7.40 9.00 21.84
N PRO A 55 -8.29 8.25 22.51
CA PRO A 55 -9.25 7.41 21.82
C PRO A 55 -9.96 8.25 20.75
N GLU A 56 -10.09 7.71 19.55
CA GLU A 56 -10.75 8.41 18.46
C GLU A 56 -12.14 8.89 18.92
N GLU A 57 -12.58 10.04 18.42
CA GLU A 57 -13.72 10.80 18.96
C GLU A 57 -14.89 9.92 19.39
N GLY A 58 -15.22 9.94 20.66
CA GLY A 58 -16.40 9.32 21.24
C GLY A 58 -16.23 7.92 21.82
N CYS A 59 -15.00 7.35 21.87
CA CYS A 59 -14.74 6.09 22.56
C CYS A 59 -13.97 6.35 23.86
N GLN A 60 -14.49 5.87 24.99
CA GLN A 60 -13.90 6.04 26.31
C GLN A 60 -13.72 4.68 26.98
N ILE A 61 -12.54 4.47 27.57
CA ILE A 61 -12.25 3.26 28.34
C ILE A 61 -13.22 3.20 29.54
N GLY A 62 -13.86 2.07 29.74
CA GLY A 62 -14.84 1.84 30.82
C GLY A 62 -16.27 2.21 30.47
N ILE A 63 -16.52 2.70 29.23
CA ILE A 63 -17.87 2.99 28.74
C ILE A 63 -18.16 2.06 27.56
N ASP A 64 -19.16 1.22 27.70
CA ASP A 64 -19.64 0.37 26.61
C ASP A 64 -20.32 1.23 25.54
N LYS A 65 -19.85 1.10 24.30
CA LYS A 65 -20.44 1.72 23.13
C LYS A 65 -20.72 0.63 22.10
N TRP A 66 -21.88 0.74 21.47
CA TRP A 66 -22.30 -0.20 20.44
C TRP A 66 -22.45 0.50 19.10
N ILE A 67 -21.80 -0.05 18.09
CA ILE A 67 -21.95 0.36 16.69
C ILE A 67 -22.96 -0.59 16.08
N THR A 68 -24.17 -0.10 15.78
CA THR A 68 -25.27 -0.94 15.30
C THR A 68 -25.16 -1.33 13.82
N GLN A 69 -24.38 -0.55 13.05
CA GLN A 69 -24.16 -0.81 11.63
C GLN A 69 -22.97 -1.74 11.42
N PRO A 70 -23.04 -2.69 10.48
CA PRO A 70 -21.89 -3.48 10.09
C PRO A 70 -20.74 -2.59 9.60
N PRO A 71 -19.47 -3.02 9.73
CA PRO A 71 -18.34 -2.31 9.14
C PRO A 71 -18.60 -2.04 7.65
N SER A 72 -18.37 -0.82 7.17
CA SER A 72 -18.57 -0.45 5.75
C SER A 72 -17.80 -1.36 4.80
N ALA A 73 -16.60 -1.78 5.21
CA ALA A 73 -15.78 -2.75 4.49
C ALA A 73 -16.48 -4.11 4.28
N TYR A 74 -17.44 -4.48 5.12
CA TYR A 74 -18.16 -5.76 5.00
C TYR A 74 -18.96 -5.84 3.68
N SER A 75 -19.70 -4.80 3.36
CA SER A 75 -20.43 -4.71 2.09
C SER A 75 -19.51 -4.40 0.92
N PHE A 76 -18.55 -3.49 1.12
CA PHE A 76 -17.58 -3.08 0.10
C PHE A 76 -16.78 -4.27 -0.45
N LEU A 77 -16.31 -5.17 0.40
CA LEU A 77 -15.54 -6.36 0.04
C LEU A 77 -16.41 -7.60 -0.30
N GLY A 78 -17.75 -7.46 -0.29
CA GLY A 78 -18.64 -8.57 -0.60
C GLY A 78 -18.56 -9.74 0.38
N MET A 79 -18.33 -9.48 1.66
CA MET A 79 -18.07 -10.50 2.68
C MET A 79 -19.19 -11.50 2.85
N LYS A 80 -20.45 -11.09 2.67
CA LYS A 80 -21.62 -11.98 2.74
C LYS A 80 -21.49 -13.20 1.83
N GLU A 81 -21.01 -13.02 0.61
CA GLU A 81 -20.83 -14.11 -0.34
C GLU A 81 -19.54 -14.92 -0.06
N ALA A 82 -18.48 -14.24 0.35
CA ALA A 82 -17.22 -14.88 0.73
C ALA A 82 -17.39 -15.85 1.92
N LEU A 83 -18.16 -15.45 2.93
CA LEU A 83 -18.40 -16.24 4.15
C LEU A 83 -19.26 -17.51 3.91
N LYS A 84 -19.98 -17.58 2.80
CA LYS A 84 -20.61 -18.84 2.36
C LYS A 84 -19.61 -19.90 1.93
N LEU A 85 -18.42 -19.49 1.48
CA LEU A 85 -17.36 -20.36 1.00
C LEU A 85 -16.39 -20.80 2.09
N SER A 86 -16.13 -19.92 3.07
CA SER A 86 -15.24 -20.19 4.21
C SER A 86 -15.55 -19.24 5.36
N GLN A 87 -15.38 -19.69 6.60
CA GLN A 87 -15.52 -18.87 7.82
C GLN A 87 -14.21 -18.72 8.60
N GLY A 88 -13.10 -19.20 8.03
CA GLY A 88 -11.76 -18.98 8.55
C GLY A 88 -11.40 -19.77 9.82
N GLN A 89 -11.81 -21.02 9.92
CA GLN A 89 -11.49 -21.89 11.08
C GLN A 89 -10.02 -22.26 11.17
N VAL A 90 -9.17 -21.26 11.42
CA VAL A 90 -7.72 -21.42 11.62
C VAL A 90 -7.24 -20.52 12.76
N ARG A 91 -6.06 -20.82 13.30
CA ARG A 91 -5.36 -19.95 14.24
C ARG A 91 -4.69 -18.80 13.48
N VAL A 92 -4.83 -17.56 14.02
CA VAL A 92 -4.25 -16.33 13.48
C VAL A 92 -3.43 -15.67 14.58
N ALA A 93 -2.13 -15.53 14.39
CA ALA A 93 -1.30 -14.77 15.31
C ALA A 93 -1.39 -13.27 14.99
N ILE A 94 -1.54 -12.44 16.02
CA ILE A 94 -1.48 -10.99 15.92
C ILE A 94 -0.25 -10.51 16.69
N VAL A 95 0.77 -10.07 15.95
CA VAL A 95 2.03 -9.56 16.50
C VAL A 95 1.87 -8.05 16.70
N ASP A 96 1.40 -7.65 17.89
CA ASP A 96 0.97 -6.28 18.18
C ASP A 96 1.04 -5.93 19.68
N SER A 97 0.20 -5.00 20.15
CA SER A 97 0.10 -4.53 21.54
C SER A 97 -0.55 -5.50 22.53
N GLY A 98 -0.94 -6.68 22.06
CA GLY A 98 -1.76 -7.64 22.79
C GLY A 98 -3.22 -7.61 22.36
N VAL A 99 -4.08 -8.35 23.04
CA VAL A 99 -5.53 -8.39 22.80
C VAL A 99 -6.27 -8.39 24.15
N ALA A 100 -7.21 -7.47 24.34
CA ALA A 100 -8.09 -7.44 25.51
C ALA A 100 -9.15 -8.55 25.38
N ALA A 101 -8.78 -9.77 25.73
CA ALA A 101 -9.60 -10.97 25.55
C ALA A 101 -10.93 -10.97 26.32
N GLY A 102 -11.09 -10.03 27.25
CA GLY A 102 -12.37 -9.84 28.00
C GLY A 102 -13.47 -9.15 27.22
N ASN A 103 -13.21 -8.64 25.99
CA ASN A 103 -14.24 -8.04 25.16
C ASN A 103 -15.31 -9.09 24.81
N VAL A 104 -16.58 -8.69 24.89
CA VAL A 104 -17.74 -9.60 24.69
C VAL A 104 -17.79 -10.25 23.32
N HIS A 105 -17.17 -9.61 22.31
CA HIS A 105 -17.05 -10.16 20.97
C HIS A 105 -16.06 -11.34 20.87
N PHE A 106 -15.20 -11.53 21.88
CA PHE A 106 -14.18 -12.56 21.78
C PHE A 106 -14.58 -13.91 22.37
N LYS A 107 -15.49 -13.95 23.36
CA LYS A 107 -15.97 -15.21 23.94
C LYS A 107 -14.90 -16.32 23.97
N ASP A 108 -14.92 -17.20 22.95
CA ASP A 108 -14.01 -18.31 22.70
C ASP A 108 -13.00 -18.02 21.56
N ALA A 109 -12.93 -16.77 21.08
CA ALA A 109 -12.14 -16.40 19.90
C ALA A 109 -10.66 -16.17 20.21
N VAL A 110 -10.24 -16.03 21.47
CA VAL A 110 -8.86 -15.67 21.85
C VAL A 110 -8.24 -16.72 22.75
N GLU A 111 -7.26 -17.45 22.22
CA GLU A 111 -6.42 -18.39 22.98
C GLU A 111 -5.29 -17.67 23.72
N PRO A 112 -4.68 -18.32 24.74
CA PRO A 112 -3.41 -17.84 25.29
C PRO A 112 -2.32 -17.81 24.21
N GLY A 113 -1.59 -16.70 24.13
CA GLY A 113 -0.45 -16.50 23.27
C GLY A 113 0.83 -16.26 24.08
N THR A 114 1.54 -15.16 23.79
CA THR A 114 2.75 -14.78 24.53
C THR A 114 2.86 -13.27 24.70
N ASP A 115 3.53 -12.84 25.76
CA ASP A 115 3.93 -11.45 26.00
C ASP A 115 5.46 -11.37 26.06
N LEU A 116 6.05 -10.75 25.04
CA LEU A 116 7.51 -10.59 24.91
C LEU A 116 8.01 -9.27 25.52
N VAL A 117 7.11 -8.48 26.13
CA VAL A 117 7.47 -7.19 26.75
C VAL A 117 7.49 -7.29 28.27
N GLU A 118 6.46 -7.90 28.80
CA GLU A 118 6.32 -8.08 30.23
C GLU A 118 6.15 -9.56 30.59
N SER A 119 5.65 -10.20 31.19
CA SER A 119 5.36 -11.63 31.32
C SER A 119 3.87 -11.86 31.15
N GLY A 120 3.50 -12.93 30.46
CA GLY A 120 2.08 -13.23 30.29
C GLY A 120 1.78 -13.98 28.99
N ASP A 121 0.52 -14.03 28.66
CA ASP A 121 -0.02 -14.77 27.51
C ASP A 121 -0.55 -13.86 26.38
N GLY A 122 -0.22 -12.57 26.40
CA GLY A 122 -0.60 -11.60 25.40
C GLY A 122 -2.08 -11.15 25.43
N ARG A 123 -2.92 -11.72 26.32
CA ARG A 123 -4.35 -11.40 26.44
C ARG A 123 -4.64 -10.12 27.22
N LYS A 124 -3.65 -9.27 27.36
CA LYS A 124 -3.75 -7.90 27.93
C LYS A 124 -3.36 -6.89 26.86
N ASP A 125 -4.20 -5.91 26.64
CA ASP A 125 -3.93 -4.79 25.75
C ASP A 125 -4.29 -3.50 26.48
N VAL A 126 -3.35 -2.57 26.58
CA VAL A 126 -3.54 -1.25 27.19
C VAL A 126 -3.47 -0.11 26.17
N PHE A 127 -3.20 -0.45 24.90
CA PHE A 127 -3.16 0.48 23.78
C PHE A 127 -4.41 0.37 22.90
N GLY A 128 -4.99 -0.83 22.79
CA GLY A 128 -6.23 -1.09 22.08
C GLY A 128 -6.06 -1.42 20.61
N HIS A 129 -4.85 -1.26 20.04
CA HIS A 129 -4.61 -1.46 18.61
C HIS A 129 -4.74 -2.94 18.22
N GLY A 130 -4.04 -3.84 18.92
CA GLY A 130 -4.14 -5.26 18.65
C GLY A 130 -5.54 -5.81 18.92
N THR A 131 -6.26 -5.24 19.90
CA THR A 131 -7.68 -5.58 20.16
C THR A 131 -8.56 -5.21 18.97
N ALA A 132 -8.39 -4.02 18.40
CA ALA A 132 -9.15 -3.59 17.22
C ALA A 132 -8.86 -4.48 16.00
N ILE A 133 -7.59 -4.85 15.76
CA ILE A 133 -7.20 -5.79 14.71
C ILE A 133 -7.83 -7.18 14.95
N ALA A 134 -7.84 -7.66 16.21
CA ALA A 134 -8.48 -8.93 16.56
C ALA A 134 -9.97 -8.91 16.26
N GLY A 135 -10.65 -7.80 16.53
CA GLY A 135 -12.07 -7.60 16.22
C GLY A 135 -12.35 -7.65 14.72
N GLN A 136 -11.55 -6.98 13.90
CA GLN A 136 -11.67 -7.05 12.45
C GLN A 136 -11.56 -8.50 11.92
N ILE A 137 -10.74 -9.31 12.56
CA ILE A 137 -10.52 -10.70 12.14
C ILE A 137 -11.61 -11.62 12.68
N ALA A 138 -11.87 -11.61 14.00
CA ALA A 138 -12.56 -12.70 14.65
C ALA A 138 -13.68 -12.29 15.63
N ALA A 139 -14.15 -11.03 15.61
CA ALA A 139 -15.27 -10.62 16.44
C ALA A 139 -16.48 -11.55 16.20
N ARG A 140 -17.00 -12.14 17.28
CA ARG A 140 -18.27 -12.90 17.27
C ARG A 140 -19.45 -11.92 17.28
N GLU A 141 -20.55 -12.34 16.71
CA GLU A 141 -21.80 -11.57 16.76
C GLU A 141 -22.25 -11.35 18.21
N VAL A 142 -22.63 -10.11 18.50
CA VAL A 142 -23.18 -9.68 19.77
C VAL A 142 -24.47 -8.92 19.53
N SER A 143 -25.53 -9.26 20.28
CA SER A 143 -26.83 -8.57 20.15
C SER A 143 -26.67 -7.07 20.41
N GLY A 144 -27.17 -6.24 19.50
CA GLY A 144 -27.07 -4.78 19.56
C GLY A 144 -25.83 -4.19 18.93
N SER A 145 -24.82 -5.01 18.55
CA SER A 145 -23.65 -4.59 17.79
C SER A 145 -23.74 -5.08 16.35
N GLY A 146 -23.32 -4.24 15.42
CA GLY A 146 -23.06 -4.61 14.02
C GLY A 146 -21.62 -5.05 13.74
N VAL A 147 -20.73 -4.93 14.74
CA VAL A 147 -19.35 -5.34 14.60
C VAL A 147 -19.23 -6.86 14.51
N VAL A 148 -18.64 -7.32 13.41
CA VAL A 148 -18.42 -8.74 13.12
C VAL A 148 -17.07 -8.91 12.42
N GLY A 149 -16.34 -9.95 12.81
CA GLY A 149 -15.07 -10.30 12.20
C GLY A 149 -15.23 -10.89 10.79
N PHE A 150 -14.25 -10.65 9.94
CA PHE A 150 -14.27 -11.15 8.55
C PHE A 150 -13.84 -12.62 8.43
N ALA A 151 -13.31 -13.20 9.49
CA ALA A 151 -13.11 -14.64 9.66
C ALA A 151 -13.75 -15.08 11.00
N PRO A 152 -15.09 -15.10 11.07
CA PRO A 152 -15.83 -15.20 12.34
C PRO A 152 -15.64 -16.52 13.08
N ARG A 153 -14.94 -17.49 12.51
CA ARG A 153 -14.53 -18.74 13.16
C ARG A 153 -13.02 -18.87 13.37
N ALA A 154 -12.26 -17.81 13.04
CA ALA A 154 -10.84 -17.81 13.39
C ALA A 154 -10.62 -17.79 14.92
N THR A 155 -9.48 -18.31 15.32
CA THR A 155 -8.99 -18.24 16.70
C THR A 155 -7.77 -17.33 16.74
N ILE A 156 -7.83 -16.28 17.51
CA ILE A 156 -6.75 -15.31 17.68
C ILE A 156 -5.75 -15.82 18.71
N VAL A 157 -4.47 -15.72 18.37
CA VAL A 157 -3.35 -15.98 19.28
C VAL A 157 -2.55 -14.69 19.41
N PRO A 158 -2.69 -13.94 20.51
CA PRO A 158 -2.00 -12.68 20.71
C PRO A 158 -0.51 -12.89 20.94
N VAL A 159 0.33 -12.13 20.24
CA VAL A 159 1.78 -12.07 20.41
C VAL A 159 2.11 -10.61 20.74
N ARG A 160 2.17 -10.30 22.03
CA ARG A 160 2.41 -8.93 22.48
C ARG A 160 3.87 -8.59 22.36
N VAL A 161 4.22 -7.62 21.52
CA VAL A 161 5.59 -7.19 21.23
C VAL A 161 5.88 -5.76 21.65
N TYR A 162 4.88 -4.99 22.04
CA TYR A 162 5.01 -3.68 22.65
C TYR A 162 3.81 -3.36 23.54
N VAL A 163 3.96 -2.36 24.42
CA VAL A 163 2.87 -1.90 25.28
C VAL A 163 2.05 -0.84 24.57
N ASP A 164 2.70 0.23 24.12
CA ASP A 164 2.15 1.30 23.31
C ASP A 164 3.28 2.03 22.54
N SER A 165 2.94 3.00 21.71
CA SER A 165 3.89 3.75 20.89
C SER A 165 4.28 5.11 21.48
N SER A 166 3.94 5.40 22.75
CA SER A 166 4.29 6.67 23.42
C SER A 166 5.78 6.79 23.64
N GLU A 167 6.27 8.04 23.77
CA GLU A 167 7.67 8.29 24.09
C GLU A 167 8.06 7.74 25.48
N ASP A 168 7.12 7.67 26.41
CA ASP A 168 7.36 7.07 27.73
C ASP A 168 7.57 5.56 27.61
N SER A 169 6.74 4.85 26.87
CA SER A 169 6.91 3.42 26.59
C SER A 169 8.19 3.14 25.82
N LYS A 170 8.54 3.97 24.83
CA LYS A 170 9.81 3.85 24.11
C LYS A 170 11.02 3.99 25.04
N ARG A 171 11.03 5.02 25.92
CA ARG A 171 12.09 5.23 26.91
C ARG A 171 12.19 4.12 27.95
N ALA A 172 11.05 3.55 28.32
CA ALA A 172 10.99 2.40 29.21
C ALA A 172 11.36 1.07 28.55
N GLY A 173 11.73 1.07 27.27
CA GLY A 173 12.02 -0.14 26.50
C GLY A 173 10.79 -0.99 26.19
N LYS A 174 9.57 -0.44 26.35
CA LYS A 174 8.29 -1.13 26.12
C LYS A 174 7.59 -0.76 24.81
N GLY A 175 8.15 0.18 24.06
CA GLY A 175 7.68 0.56 22.74
C GLY A 175 7.97 -0.50 21.66
N PRO A 176 7.48 -0.33 20.40
CA PRO A 176 7.77 -1.23 19.30
C PRO A 176 9.27 -1.32 19.01
N THR A 177 9.78 -2.55 18.82
CA THR A 177 11.17 -2.78 18.40
C THR A 177 11.26 -3.86 17.34
N VAL A 178 12.26 -3.75 16.47
CA VAL A 178 12.54 -4.73 15.41
C VAL A 178 12.78 -6.12 15.99
N ALA A 179 13.60 -6.21 17.04
CA ALA A 179 13.97 -7.47 17.66
C ALA A 179 12.73 -8.23 18.20
N ARG A 180 11.88 -7.57 18.99
CA ARG A 180 10.67 -8.22 19.53
C ARG A 180 9.66 -8.58 18.44
N THR A 181 9.57 -7.79 17.38
CA THR A 181 8.72 -8.13 16.23
C THR A 181 9.25 -9.40 15.54
N ALA A 182 10.56 -9.50 15.34
CA ALA A 182 11.20 -10.70 14.80
C ALA A 182 10.98 -11.93 15.70
N ASP A 183 11.17 -11.77 17.00
CA ASP A 183 10.92 -12.86 17.99
C ASP A 183 9.45 -13.28 17.99
N GLY A 184 8.52 -12.32 17.88
CA GLY A 184 7.09 -12.61 17.81
C GLY A 184 6.69 -13.40 16.56
N ILE A 185 7.24 -13.03 15.39
CA ILE A 185 7.01 -13.75 14.13
C ILE A 185 7.56 -15.19 14.24
N ARG A 186 8.77 -15.34 14.77
CA ARG A 186 9.41 -16.63 14.98
C ARG A 186 8.60 -17.51 15.94
N TRP A 187 8.20 -16.95 17.09
CA TRP A 187 7.39 -17.65 18.06
C TRP A 187 6.08 -18.15 17.45
N ALA A 188 5.37 -17.31 16.69
CA ALA A 188 4.12 -17.71 16.04
C ALA A 188 4.33 -18.86 15.05
N ALA A 189 5.42 -18.82 14.27
CA ALA A 189 5.79 -19.90 13.35
C ALA A 189 6.12 -21.21 14.08
N ASP A 190 6.82 -21.14 15.23
CA ASP A 190 7.13 -22.31 16.09
C ASP A 190 5.88 -22.94 16.70
N GLN A 191 4.82 -22.15 16.93
CA GLN A 191 3.50 -22.66 17.34
C GLN A 191 2.69 -23.28 16.18
N GLY A 192 3.25 -23.35 14.98
CA GLY A 192 2.58 -23.87 13.78
C GLY A 192 1.43 -22.98 13.29
N ILE A 193 1.43 -21.69 13.63
CA ILE A 193 0.42 -20.75 13.17
C ILE A 193 0.78 -20.28 11.76
N ARG A 194 -0.10 -20.55 10.81
CA ARG A 194 0.18 -20.31 9.39
C ARG A 194 -0.27 -18.94 8.88
N VAL A 195 -1.05 -18.19 9.65
CA VAL A 195 -1.46 -16.81 9.33
C VAL A 195 -0.92 -15.91 10.44
N ILE A 196 0.03 -15.05 10.10
CA ILE A 196 0.72 -14.15 11.04
C ILE A 196 0.48 -12.71 10.59
N VAL A 197 -0.28 -11.96 11.36
CA VAL A 197 -0.66 -10.57 11.06
C VAL A 197 0.27 -9.64 11.84
N VAL A 198 0.99 -8.77 11.10
CA VAL A 198 1.93 -7.77 11.63
C VAL A 198 1.47 -6.39 11.17
N PRO A 199 0.50 -5.77 11.88
CA PRO A 199 -0.11 -4.52 11.44
C PRO A 199 0.75 -3.28 11.73
N GLN A 200 1.94 -3.47 12.27
CA GLN A 200 2.96 -2.44 12.44
C GLN A 200 3.92 -2.42 11.24
N SER A 201 4.53 -1.28 10.99
CA SER A 201 5.54 -1.09 9.95
C SER A 201 6.80 -0.47 10.55
N LEU A 202 7.95 -1.03 10.22
CA LEU A 202 9.26 -0.60 10.69
C LEU A 202 10.05 -0.03 9.51
N THR A 203 10.88 0.98 9.78
CA THR A 203 11.65 1.68 8.74
C THR A 203 12.98 1.01 8.42
N SER A 204 13.49 0.15 9.32
CA SER A 204 14.81 -0.47 9.18
C SER A 204 14.70 -1.85 8.55
N ASP A 205 15.49 -2.06 7.48
CA ASP A 205 15.78 -3.40 6.98
C ASP A 205 16.78 -4.08 7.93
N ASP A 206 16.29 -5.06 8.67
CA ASP A 206 17.04 -5.71 9.74
C ASP A 206 17.17 -7.22 9.46
N VAL A 207 18.37 -7.77 9.70
CA VAL A 207 18.70 -9.17 9.43
C VAL A 207 17.85 -10.12 10.28
N ALA A 208 17.59 -9.80 11.55
CA ALA A 208 16.81 -10.66 12.43
C ALA A 208 15.34 -10.70 11.97
N LEU A 209 14.77 -9.54 11.60
CA LEU A 209 13.39 -9.45 11.11
C LEU A 209 13.22 -10.16 9.75
N ARG A 210 14.17 -9.98 8.84
CA ARG A 210 14.20 -10.68 7.56
C ARG A 210 14.27 -12.18 7.77
N THR A 211 15.22 -12.66 8.59
CA THR A 211 15.39 -14.09 8.89
C THR A 211 14.16 -14.69 9.57
N ALA A 212 13.49 -13.94 10.47
CA ALA A 212 12.25 -14.38 11.10
C ALA A 212 11.11 -14.54 10.10
N THR A 213 10.98 -13.60 9.14
CA THR A 213 9.98 -13.65 8.07
C THR A 213 10.22 -14.84 7.14
N GLN A 214 11.47 -15.05 6.72
CA GLN A 214 11.89 -16.22 5.92
C GLN A 214 11.65 -17.53 6.66
N TYR A 215 11.95 -17.55 7.94
CA TYR A 215 11.68 -18.71 8.78
C TYR A 215 10.19 -19.05 8.85
N ALA A 216 9.35 -18.06 9.11
CA ALA A 216 7.90 -18.24 9.12
C ALA A 216 7.40 -18.81 7.79
N HIS A 217 7.86 -18.25 6.65
CA HIS A 217 7.54 -18.74 5.32
C HIS A 217 7.98 -20.20 5.13
N SER A 218 9.20 -20.57 5.54
CA SER A 218 9.72 -21.94 5.48
C SER A 218 8.91 -22.94 6.29
N LYS A 219 8.23 -22.46 7.35
CA LYS A 219 7.27 -23.24 8.17
C LYS A 219 5.86 -23.28 7.58
N GLY A 220 5.65 -22.70 6.41
CA GLY A 220 4.37 -22.65 5.72
C GLY A 220 3.43 -21.56 6.25
N ALA A 221 3.95 -20.53 6.90
CA ALA A 221 3.19 -19.38 7.35
C ALA A 221 3.31 -18.18 6.41
N LEU A 222 2.21 -17.46 6.18
CA LEU A 222 2.19 -16.18 5.49
C LEU A 222 2.18 -15.04 6.51
N VAL A 223 3.19 -14.18 6.46
CA VAL A 223 3.23 -12.92 7.19
C VAL A 223 2.47 -11.86 6.39
N VAL A 224 1.38 -11.35 6.95
CA VAL A 224 0.56 -10.26 6.38
C VAL A 224 0.96 -8.97 7.09
N ALA A 225 1.55 -8.03 6.38
CA ALA A 225 2.24 -6.90 6.98
C ALA A 225 1.79 -5.54 6.42
N SER A 226 1.78 -4.54 7.30
CA SER A 226 1.46 -3.15 6.96
C SER A 226 2.55 -2.53 6.07
N ALA A 227 2.15 -1.97 4.92
CA ALA A 227 3.06 -1.27 4.00
C ALA A 227 3.48 0.11 4.52
N GLY A 228 2.84 0.64 5.56
CA GLY A 228 3.23 1.85 6.28
C GLY A 228 2.33 3.05 6.08
N ASN A 229 2.27 3.87 7.11
CA ASN A 229 1.58 5.16 7.11
C ASN A 229 2.60 6.29 7.00
N VAL A 230 2.21 7.41 6.41
CA VAL A 230 2.99 8.64 6.38
C VAL A 230 3.01 9.24 7.79
N GLU A 231 4.18 9.61 8.30
CA GLU A 231 4.29 10.27 9.59
C GLU A 231 3.71 11.69 9.51
N GLN A 232 2.90 12.07 10.50
CA GLN A 232 2.21 13.38 10.53
C GLN A 232 3.16 14.58 10.51
N ASN A 233 4.44 14.39 10.82
CA ASN A 233 5.48 15.42 10.80
C ASN A 233 6.40 15.35 9.57
N ALA A 234 6.13 14.46 8.63
CA ALA A 234 6.86 14.43 7.36
C ALA A 234 6.60 15.75 6.62
N ASN A 235 7.67 16.40 6.15
CA ASN A 235 7.58 17.65 5.39
C ASN A 235 6.53 17.49 4.29
N SER A 236 5.44 18.24 4.39
CA SER A 236 4.31 18.23 3.49
C SER A 236 4.72 18.70 2.09
N GLY A 237 5.18 17.80 1.25
CA GLY A 237 5.59 18.16 -0.10
C GLY A 237 6.08 17.01 -0.97
N SER A 238 6.49 15.88 -0.38
CA SER A 238 6.87 14.68 -1.14
C SER A 238 6.14 13.46 -0.61
N GLN A 239 5.62 12.63 -1.53
CA GLN A 239 5.04 11.34 -1.18
C GLN A 239 6.12 10.47 -0.52
N ASP A 240 5.84 9.91 0.64
CA ASP A 240 6.71 8.91 1.27
C ASP A 240 6.66 7.60 0.48
N THR A 241 7.81 7.20 -0.06
CA THR A 241 7.96 5.98 -0.87
C THR A 241 8.94 4.98 -0.25
N ALA A 242 9.40 5.25 0.97
CA ALA A 242 10.39 4.40 1.63
C ALA A 242 9.78 3.04 1.99
N VAL A 243 10.53 1.99 1.69
CA VAL A 243 10.11 0.61 1.99
C VAL A 243 9.94 0.44 3.50
N ARG A 244 8.88 -0.24 3.89
CA ARG A 244 8.59 -0.61 5.27
C ARG A 244 8.72 -2.12 5.46
N PHE A 245 9.10 -2.52 6.66
CA PHE A 245 9.36 -3.93 7.00
C PHE A 245 8.45 -4.39 8.16
N PRO A 246 8.05 -5.69 8.14
CA PRO A 246 8.46 -6.77 7.24
C PRO A 246 7.78 -6.77 5.86
N ALA A 247 6.87 -5.83 5.55
CA ALA A 247 6.15 -5.77 4.28
C ALA A 247 7.06 -5.77 3.02
N GLY A 248 8.26 -5.18 3.13
CA GLY A 248 9.22 -5.12 2.03
C GLY A 248 9.95 -6.45 1.73
N TYR A 249 9.76 -7.49 2.54
CA TYR A 249 10.36 -8.79 2.25
C TYR A 249 9.47 -9.62 1.30
N PRO A 250 10.06 -10.32 0.33
CA PRO A 250 9.30 -11.10 -0.66
C PRO A 250 8.39 -12.16 -0.05
N GLU A 251 8.78 -12.71 1.11
CA GLU A 251 8.07 -13.75 1.84
C GLU A 251 6.85 -13.23 2.61
N ALA A 252 6.71 -11.90 2.74
CA ALA A 252 5.53 -11.27 3.34
C ALA A 252 4.52 -10.83 2.27
N LEU A 253 3.29 -10.56 2.69
CA LEU A 253 2.26 -9.89 1.90
C LEU A 253 2.13 -8.45 2.38
N ALA A 254 2.51 -7.50 1.53
CA ALA A 254 2.51 -6.07 1.83
C ALA A 254 1.13 -5.45 1.57
N VAL A 255 0.49 -4.95 2.64
CA VAL A 255 -0.86 -4.40 2.60
C VAL A 255 -0.86 -2.89 2.74
N THR A 256 -1.44 -2.20 1.77
CA THR A 256 -1.75 -0.76 1.82
C THR A 256 -3.23 -0.51 2.10
N ALA A 257 -3.58 0.76 2.33
CA ALA A 257 -4.95 1.14 2.62
C ALA A 257 -5.54 2.07 1.56
N VAL A 258 -6.82 1.81 1.24
CA VAL A 258 -7.68 2.74 0.53
C VAL A 258 -8.68 3.39 1.50
N ASP A 259 -9.27 4.51 1.08
CA ASP A 259 -10.36 5.16 1.83
C ASP A 259 -11.67 4.32 1.80
N ALA A 260 -12.72 4.82 2.44
CA ALA A 260 -14.01 4.14 2.49
C ALA A 260 -14.72 4.04 1.11
N GLN A 261 -14.30 4.83 0.13
CA GLN A 261 -14.77 4.82 -1.26
C GLN A 261 -13.92 3.95 -2.19
N GLY A 262 -12.79 3.44 -1.69
CA GLY A 262 -11.86 2.62 -2.47
C GLY A 262 -10.81 3.42 -3.23
N ASN A 263 -10.60 4.70 -2.89
CA ASN A 263 -9.55 5.50 -3.52
C ASN A 263 -8.22 5.37 -2.75
N PRO A 264 -7.08 5.45 -3.44
CA PRO A 264 -5.77 5.54 -2.80
C PRO A 264 -5.70 6.70 -1.81
N SER A 265 -5.13 6.47 -0.64
CA SER A 265 -5.03 7.47 0.42
C SER A 265 -3.64 8.10 0.49
N GLN A 266 -3.59 9.42 0.68
CA GLN A 266 -2.34 10.15 0.88
C GLN A 266 -1.75 9.97 2.29
N SER A 267 -2.50 9.37 3.22
CA SER A 267 -2.04 9.10 4.58
C SER A 267 -1.16 7.84 4.70
N VAL A 268 -0.99 7.11 3.59
CA VAL A 268 -0.21 5.87 3.58
C VAL A 268 1.01 5.97 2.66
N VAL A 269 2.01 5.14 2.92
CA VAL A 269 3.21 5.04 2.10
C VAL A 269 2.87 4.41 0.76
N HIS A 270 3.34 5.03 -0.32
CA HIS A 270 3.26 4.49 -1.67
C HIS A 270 4.64 3.98 -2.10
N GLY A 271 4.73 2.80 -2.67
CA GLY A 271 6.04 2.28 -3.05
C GLY A 271 6.02 0.93 -3.77
N THR A 272 7.18 0.55 -4.25
CA THR A 272 7.36 -0.71 -5.01
C THR A 272 7.13 -1.96 -4.17
N HIS A 273 7.12 -1.86 -2.84
CA HIS A 273 6.83 -2.97 -1.93
C HIS A 273 5.32 -3.22 -1.77
N VAL A 274 4.47 -2.23 -2.04
CA VAL A 274 3.00 -2.38 -1.91
C VAL A 274 2.48 -3.47 -2.84
N GLU A 275 1.74 -4.45 -2.30
CA GLU A 275 1.27 -5.59 -3.10
C GLU A 275 -0.25 -5.65 -3.24
N ILE A 276 -1.02 -5.28 -2.20
CA ILE A 276 -2.48 -5.35 -2.21
C ILE A 276 -3.07 -4.26 -1.34
N ALA A 277 -4.26 -3.78 -1.70
CA ALA A 277 -4.99 -2.76 -0.98
C ALA A 277 -6.25 -3.32 -0.31
N ALA A 278 -6.64 -2.75 0.83
CA ALA A 278 -7.94 -2.97 1.46
C ALA A 278 -8.44 -1.69 2.13
N PRO A 279 -9.74 -1.56 2.48
CA PRO A 279 -10.23 -0.42 3.23
C PRO A 279 -9.48 -0.22 4.55
N GLY A 280 -9.02 1.00 4.81
CA GLY A 280 -8.26 1.34 6.02
C GLY A 280 -8.82 2.55 6.76
N SER A 281 -9.99 3.08 6.38
CA SER A 281 -10.65 4.20 7.05
C SER A 281 -12.07 3.85 7.50
N GLN A 282 -12.62 4.59 8.43
CA GLN A 282 -13.96 4.38 8.99
C GLN A 282 -14.14 2.94 9.50
N ILE A 283 -13.24 2.51 10.35
CA ILE A 283 -13.15 1.13 10.81
C ILE A 283 -13.98 0.93 12.07
N ALA A 284 -15.11 0.23 11.98
CA ALA A 284 -15.85 -0.25 13.14
C ALA A 284 -15.22 -1.56 13.65
N SER A 285 -14.78 -1.58 14.91
CA SER A 285 -14.17 -2.77 15.52
C SER A 285 -14.28 -2.74 17.04
N THR A 286 -13.78 -3.79 17.69
CA THR A 286 -13.79 -3.95 19.15
C THR A 286 -12.85 -2.95 19.84
N PHE A 287 -13.25 -2.49 21.02
CA PHE A 287 -12.54 -1.48 21.80
C PHE A 287 -12.23 -1.98 23.21
N PHE A 288 -11.00 -2.33 23.48
CA PHE A 288 -10.57 -2.92 24.77
C PHE A 288 -11.53 -4.03 25.24
N ALA A 289 -11.94 -3.97 26.52
CA ALA A 289 -12.98 -4.84 27.07
C ALA A 289 -14.40 -4.22 26.96
N ASN A 290 -14.57 -3.07 26.31
CA ASN A 290 -15.73 -2.19 26.44
C ASN A 290 -16.48 -1.96 25.11
N GLY A 291 -16.94 -3.01 24.44
CA GLY A 291 -17.78 -2.89 23.26
C GLY A 291 -17.01 -2.51 21.99
N ASP A 292 -17.53 -1.53 21.25
CA ASP A 292 -17.09 -1.15 19.91
C ASP A 292 -16.53 0.26 19.84
N CYS A 293 -15.72 0.54 18.82
CA CYS A 293 -15.26 1.89 18.47
C CYS A 293 -15.12 2.05 16.96
N MET A 294 -15.24 3.32 16.49
CA MET A 294 -14.82 3.73 15.16
C MET A 294 -13.36 4.17 15.21
N PHE A 295 -12.55 3.62 14.33
CA PHE A 295 -11.12 3.94 14.17
C PHE A 295 -10.85 4.53 12.79
N ALA A 296 -9.69 5.16 12.61
CA ALA A 296 -9.24 5.74 11.34
C ALA A 296 -10.27 6.69 10.72
N THR A 297 -10.89 7.56 11.54
CA THR A 297 -11.93 8.51 11.12
C THR A 297 -11.35 9.71 10.36
N GLN A 298 -10.07 10.03 10.57
CA GLN A 298 -9.38 11.18 9.99
C GLN A 298 -8.56 10.83 8.73
N GLY A 299 -8.39 9.56 8.42
CA GLY A 299 -7.60 9.09 7.28
C GLY A 299 -7.45 7.58 7.28
N ALA A 300 -7.04 7.01 6.15
CA ALA A 300 -6.80 5.58 6.07
C ALA A 300 -5.51 5.19 6.79
N SER A 301 -5.52 3.99 7.38
CA SER A 301 -4.36 3.39 8.04
C SER A 301 -4.13 1.97 7.53
N THR A 302 -2.89 1.70 7.13
CA THR A 302 -2.49 0.39 6.62
C THR A 302 -2.58 -0.71 7.66
N SER A 303 -2.49 -0.39 8.96
CA SER A 303 -2.64 -1.39 10.02
C SER A 303 -4.03 -2.01 10.04
N TYR A 304 -5.09 -1.20 9.89
CA TYR A 304 -6.45 -1.72 9.82
C TYR A 304 -6.75 -2.44 8.49
N ALA A 305 -6.21 -1.95 7.37
CA ALA A 305 -6.26 -2.70 6.11
C ALA A 305 -5.61 -4.09 6.25
N THR A 306 -4.48 -4.17 6.98
CA THR A 306 -3.77 -5.43 7.27
C THR A 306 -4.64 -6.39 8.10
N GLY A 307 -5.45 -5.89 9.04
CA GLY A 307 -6.41 -6.69 9.78
C GLY A 307 -7.42 -7.38 8.87
N TYR A 308 -8.03 -6.65 7.94
CA TYR A 308 -8.98 -7.22 6.98
C TYR A 308 -8.33 -8.22 6.03
N VAL A 309 -7.15 -7.91 5.49
CA VAL A 309 -6.42 -8.86 4.62
C VAL A 309 -6.00 -10.10 5.40
N GLY A 310 -5.57 -9.96 6.66
CA GLY A 310 -5.28 -11.09 7.55
C GLY A 310 -6.47 -12.03 7.74
N ALA A 311 -7.68 -11.45 7.92
CA ALA A 311 -8.92 -12.23 7.99
C ALA A 311 -9.19 -12.98 6.67
N ILE A 312 -8.99 -12.31 5.52
CA ILE A 312 -9.22 -12.93 4.21
C ILE A 312 -8.20 -14.07 3.96
N VAL A 313 -6.94 -13.88 4.37
CA VAL A 313 -5.94 -14.96 4.35
C VAL A 313 -6.39 -16.13 5.23
N ALA A 314 -6.99 -15.87 6.40
CA ALA A 314 -7.55 -16.93 7.26
C ALA A 314 -8.69 -17.69 6.57
N LEU A 315 -9.57 -17.01 5.82
CA LEU A 315 -10.60 -17.66 5.00
C LEU A 315 -9.98 -18.59 3.95
N ILE A 316 -8.94 -18.12 3.25
CA ILE A 316 -8.24 -18.88 2.21
C ILE A 316 -7.52 -20.08 2.84
N ALA A 317 -6.78 -19.88 3.94
CA ALA A 317 -6.06 -20.94 4.63
C ALA A 317 -6.98 -22.05 5.14
N ALA A 318 -8.17 -21.69 5.63
CA ALA A 318 -9.18 -22.68 6.05
C ALA A 318 -9.75 -23.48 4.88
N ARG A 319 -9.96 -22.83 3.71
CA ARG A 319 -10.52 -23.46 2.52
C ARG A 319 -9.50 -24.31 1.76
N TYR A 320 -8.25 -23.85 1.74
CA TYR A 320 -7.13 -24.46 1.00
C TYR A 320 -5.94 -24.77 1.91
N PRO A 321 -6.13 -25.69 2.88
CA PRO A 321 -5.11 -25.96 3.91
C PRO A 321 -3.83 -26.59 3.36
N ASN A 322 -3.89 -27.21 2.19
CA ASN A 322 -2.74 -27.87 1.55
C ASN A 322 -1.94 -26.93 0.63
N GLU A 323 -2.40 -25.72 0.40
CA GLU A 323 -1.67 -24.74 -0.38
C GLU A 323 -0.53 -24.10 0.43
N THR A 324 0.50 -23.66 -0.29
CA THR A 324 1.64 -22.93 0.29
C THR A 324 1.28 -21.47 0.55
N PRO A 325 2.06 -20.75 1.38
CA PRO A 325 1.91 -19.30 1.56
C PRO A 325 1.93 -18.52 0.24
N ASP A 326 2.80 -18.92 -0.70
CA ASP A 326 2.88 -18.28 -2.02
C ASP A 326 1.63 -18.51 -2.88
N GLN A 327 1.00 -19.67 -2.76
CA GLN A 327 -0.26 -19.94 -3.44
C GLN A 327 -1.42 -19.14 -2.86
N TRP A 328 -1.49 -18.97 -1.53
CA TRP A 328 -2.47 -18.08 -0.90
C TRP A 328 -2.24 -16.62 -1.31
N LYS A 329 -1.00 -16.15 -1.25
CA LYS A 329 -0.60 -14.82 -1.71
C LYS A 329 -0.99 -14.62 -3.18
N TYR A 330 -0.67 -15.56 -4.05
CA TYR A 330 -1.02 -15.50 -5.48
C TYR A 330 -2.53 -15.39 -5.71
N ARG A 331 -3.37 -16.16 -5.00
CA ARG A 331 -4.84 -16.06 -5.09
C ARG A 331 -5.31 -14.63 -4.86
N LEU A 332 -4.81 -13.98 -3.83
CA LEU A 332 -5.16 -12.60 -3.49
C LEU A 332 -4.73 -11.62 -4.59
N LEU A 333 -3.47 -11.69 -5.00
CA LEU A 333 -2.90 -10.74 -5.96
C LEU A 333 -3.46 -10.92 -7.38
N ALA A 334 -3.67 -12.16 -7.81
CA ALA A 334 -4.20 -12.47 -9.13
C ALA A 334 -5.65 -12.01 -9.30
N THR A 335 -6.46 -12.12 -8.24
CA THR A 335 -7.89 -11.83 -8.27
C THR A 335 -8.27 -10.44 -7.74
N ALA A 336 -7.31 -9.65 -7.29
CA ALA A 336 -7.53 -8.29 -6.81
C ALA A 336 -8.18 -7.41 -7.88
N LEU A 337 -9.10 -6.53 -7.46
CA LEU A 337 -9.82 -5.63 -8.36
C LEU A 337 -8.92 -4.49 -8.80
N ARG A 338 -8.75 -4.35 -10.10
CA ARG A 338 -7.93 -3.31 -10.74
C ARG A 338 -8.38 -3.06 -12.17
N PRO A 339 -8.17 -1.84 -12.72
CA PRO A 339 -8.59 -1.52 -14.08
C PRO A 339 -7.86 -2.33 -15.15
N THR A 340 -6.57 -2.59 -14.95
CA THR A 340 -5.71 -3.33 -15.91
C THR A 340 -5.10 -4.56 -15.25
N PRO A 341 -5.49 -5.79 -15.64
CA PRO A 341 -5.07 -7.01 -14.96
C PRO A 341 -3.56 -7.26 -14.89
N SER A 342 -2.79 -6.76 -15.86
CA SER A 342 -1.33 -6.91 -15.91
C SER A 342 -0.54 -5.79 -15.25
N GLN A 343 -1.21 -4.75 -14.75
CA GLN A 343 -0.56 -3.60 -14.11
C GLN A 343 -0.58 -3.71 -12.59
N ARG A 344 0.54 -3.28 -11.99
CA ARG A 344 0.71 -3.03 -10.57
C ARG A 344 1.06 -1.56 -10.38
N THR A 345 0.48 -0.92 -9.38
CA THR A 345 0.77 0.48 -9.05
C THR A 345 1.53 0.60 -7.73
N ALA A 346 2.12 1.76 -7.46
CA ALA A 346 2.78 2.04 -6.19
C ALA A 346 1.77 2.33 -5.07
N GLU A 347 0.56 2.75 -5.44
CA GLU A 347 -0.52 3.15 -4.54
C GLU A 347 -1.32 1.95 -4.02
N GLU A 348 -1.64 0.99 -4.88
CA GLU A 348 -2.56 -0.11 -4.56
C GLU A 348 -1.95 -1.50 -4.78
N GLY A 349 -0.70 -1.57 -5.25
CA GLY A 349 -0.11 -2.83 -5.65
C GLY A 349 -0.86 -3.47 -6.82
N TRP A 350 -1.32 -4.70 -6.66
CA TRP A 350 -2.14 -5.41 -7.64
C TRP A 350 -3.63 -5.07 -7.55
N GLY A 351 -4.01 -4.09 -6.73
CA GLY A 351 -5.37 -3.59 -6.58
C GLY A 351 -6.05 -3.97 -5.26
N ILE A 352 -7.36 -3.74 -5.19
CA ILE A 352 -8.14 -3.97 -3.98
C ILE A 352 -8.48 -5.45 -3.83
N VAL A 353 -8.30 -5.99 -2.63
CA VAL A 353 -8.60 -7.39 -2.31
C VAL A 353 -10.05 -7.75 -2.63
N ALA A 354 -10.26 -8.92 -3.27
CA ALA A 354 -11.57 -9.43 -3.63
C ALA A 354 -11.78 -10.83 -3.00
N PRO A 355 -12.34 -10.90 -1.77
CA PRO A 355 -12.39 -12.15 -1.01
C PRO A 355 -13.12 -13.28 -1.71
N PHE A 356 -14.29 -13.02 -2.27
CA PHE A 356 -15.06 -14.03 -3.00
C PHE A 356 -14.29 -14.56 -4.21
N ASN A 357 -13.65 -13.67 -4.98
CA ASN A 357 -12.87 -14.05 -6.14
C ASN A 357 -11.67 -14.92 -5.73
N ALA A 358 -10.94 -14.55 -4.68
CA ALA A 358 -9.79 -15.30 -4.17
C ALA A 358 -10.18 -16.70 -3.68
N LEU A 359 -11.33 -16.81 -2.98
CA LEU A 359 -11.89 -18.07 -2.49
C LEU A 359 -12.44 -18.98 -3.57
N ASN A 360 -12.86 -18.43 -4.70
CA ASN A 360 -13.44 -19.19 -5.82
C ASN A 360 -12.48 -19.34 -7.01
N PHE A 361 -11.26 -18.81 -6.89
CA PHE A 361 -10.28 -18.83 -7.95
C PHE A 361 -9.76 -20.23 -8.24
N VAL A 362 -9.75 -20.60 -9.53
CA VAL A 362 -9.11 -21.81 -10.05
C VAL A 362 -7.85 -21.39 -10.80
N ASN A 363 -6.69 -21.82 -10.29
CA ASN A 363 -5.41 -21.49 -10.90
C ASN A 363 -5.14 -22.43 -12.10
N ASP A 364 -5.44 -21.97 -13.31
CA ASP A 364 -5.18 -22.69 -14.58
C ASP A 364 -3.92 -22.15 -15.31
N GLY A 365 -3.17 -21.28 -14.68
CA GLY A 365 -1.93 -20.68 -15.22
C GLY A 365 -2.15 -19.54 -16.22
N LYS A 366 -3.38 -19.13 -16.52
CA LYS A 366 -3.68 -18.15 -17.58
C LYS A 366 -3.95 -16.74 -17.06
N MET A 367 -4.09 -16.55 -15.74
CA MET A 367 -4.40 -15.25 -15.18
C MET A 367 -3.22 -14.30 -15.40
N PRO A 368 -3.42 -13.13 -16.04
CA PRO A 368 -2.35 -12.13 -16.19
C PRO A 368 -2.10 -11.41 -14.86
N GLY A 369 -0.86 -10.97 -14.65
CA GLY A 369 -0.51 -10.17 -13.48
C GLY A 369 0.67 -10.71 -12.69
N PRO A 370 0.52 -11.04 -11.40
CA PRO A 370 1.62 -11.49 -10.55
C PRO A 370 2.20 -12.82 -11.03
N THR A 371 3.47 -13.06 -10.69
CA THR A 371 4.13 -14.34 -11.00
C THR A 371 3.42 -15.50 -10.33
N ASN A 372 3.02 -16.48 -11.12
CA ASN A 372 2.30 -17.66 -10.64
C ASN A 372 3.30 -18.68 -10.04
N PRO A 373 3.15 -19.09 -8.77
CA PRO A 373 4.07 -20.03 -8.14
C PRO A 373 3.98 -21.46 -8.72
N LEU A 374 2.85 -21.85 -9.32
CA LEU A 374 2.67 -23.18 -9.94
C LEU A 374 3.04 -23.18 -11.42
N TYR A 375 2.87 -22.05 -12.10
CA TYR A 375 3.13 -21.89 -13.53
C TYR A 375 4.09 -20.72 -13.76
N PRO A 376 5.37 -20.84 -13.36
CA PRO A 376 6.33 -19.77 -13.57
C PRO A 376 6.49 -19.53 -15.07
N PRO A 377 6.71 -18.28 -15.50
CA PRO A 377 6.94 -17.97 -16.90
C PRO A 377 8.14 -18.79 -17.40
N ILE A 378 7.94 -19.48 -18.53
CA ILE A 378 9.05 -20.16 -19.19
C ILE A 378 10.07 -19.08 -19.53
N GLN A 379 11.22 -19.10 -18.88
CA GLN A 379 12.35 -18.28 -19.31
C GLN A 379 12.69 -18.73 -20.73
N LYS A 380 12.14 -18.04 -21.71
CA LYS A 380 12.70 -18.12 -23.06
C LYS A 380 14.11 -17.58 -22.92
N THR A 381 15.09 -18.43 -22.83
CA THR A 381 16.46 -18.13 -23.18
C THR A 381 16.46 -17.82 -24.68
N ALA A 382 15.89 -16.69 -25.03
CA ALA A 382 16.20 -16.08 -26.29
C ALA A 382 17.64 -15.58 -26.14
N ASN A 383 18.58 -16.43 -26.51
CA ASN A 383 19.77 -15.85 -27.12
C ASN A 383 19.20 -15.00 -28.26
N PRO A 384 19.26 -13.68 -28.20
CA PRO A 384 18.98 -12.89 -29.38
C PRO A 384 20.08 -13.32 -30.37
N VAL A 385 19.71 -14.20 -31.30
CA VAL A 385 20.45 -14.31 -32.53
C VAL A 385 20.32 -12.92 -33.12
N MET A 386 21.34 -12.09 -32.91
CA MET A 386 21.49 -10.85 -33.65
C MET A 386 21.63 -11.26 -35.08
N VAL A 387 20.51 -11.46 -35.78
CA VAL A 387 20.50 -11.44 -37.23
C VAL A 387 20.93 -10.01 -37.56
N LYS A 388 22.23 -9.84 -37.82
CA LYS A 388 22.69 -8.65 -38.49
C LYS A 388 21.87 -8.56 -39.77
N PRO A 389 20.98 -7.57 -39.93
CA PRO A 389 20.39 -7.39 -41.25
C PRO A 389 21.50 -7.21 -42.23
N ASP A 390 21.58 -8.06 -43.26
CA ASP A 390 22.44 -7.81 -44.41
C ASP A 390 21.97 -6.46 -44.99
N LEU A 391 22.70 -5.42 -44.62
CA LEU A 391 22.47 -4.12 -45.21
C LEU A 391 22.71 -4.28 -46.70
N PRO A 392 21.72 -3.90 -47.57
CA PRO A 392 21.91 -3.98 -48.99
C PRO A 392 23.16 -3.20 -49.34
N VAL A 393 24.05 -3.88 -50.07
CA VAL A 393 25.30 -3.26 -50.55
C VAL A 393 24.91 -2.00 -51.32
N ASP A 394 25.34 -0.85 -50.84
CA ASP A 394 25.07 0.43 -51.49
C ASP A 394 25.88 0.48 -52.81
N THR A 395 25.23 0.08 -53.88
CA THR A 395 25.79 0.14 -55.23
C THR A 395 25.61 1.54 -55.86
N THR A 396 24.95 2.45 -55.19
CA THR A 396 24.64 3.81 -55.74
C THR A 396 25.78 4.79 -55.49
N THR A 397 26.50 4.66 -54.38
CA THR A 397 27.62 5.55 -54.04
C THR A 397 28.77 5.47 -55.06
N PRO A 398 29.28 4.26 -55.45
CA PRO A 398 30.31 4.21 -56.50
C PRO A 398 29.81 4.73 -57.84
N ARG A 399 28.57 4.49 -58.25
CA ARG A 399 28.02 5.03 -59.51
C ARG A 399 27.93 6.55 -59.49
N ARG A 400 27.53 7.17 -58.38
CA ARG A 400 27.48 8.63 -58.20
C ARG A 400 28.89 9.25 -58.24
N MET A 401 29.90 8.59 -57.64
CA MET A 401 31.29 9.04 -57.68
C MET A 401 31.86 9.01 -59.13
N TRP A 402 31.57 7.94 -59.88
CA TRP A 402 31.96 7.87 -61.29
C TRP A 402 31.27 8.92 -62.15
N ALA A 403 29.99 9.20 -61.95
CA ALA A 403 29.23 10.23 -62.63
C ALA A 403 29.80 11.63 -62.37
N LEU A 404 30.16 11.95 -61.14
CA LEU A 404 30.79 13.23 -60.76
C LEU A 404 32.21 13.35 -61.36
N GLY A 405 32.98 12.28 -61.39
CA GLY A 405 34.31 12.24 -62.00
C GLY A 405 34.27 12.51 -63.51
N ILE A 406 33.35 11.87 -64.23
CA ILE A 406 33.15 12.07 -65.67
C ILE A 406 32.63 13.51 -65.97
N SER A 407 31.71 14.03 -65.19
CA SER A 407 31.19 15.37 -65.33
C SER A 407 32.27 16.44 -65.09
N GLY A 408 33.11 16.25 -64.07
CA GLY A 408 34.27 17.11 -63.77
C GLY A 408 35.29 17.14 -64.90
N ALA A 409 35.67 15.93 -65.44
CA ALA A 409 36.57 15.85 -66.59
C ALA A 409 36.00 16.53 -67.83
N GLY A 410 34.72 16.36 -68.13
CA GLY A 410 34.03 17.00 -69.22
C GLY A 410 34.11 18.53 -69.13
N LEU A 411 33.83 19.09 -67.96
CA LEU A 411 33.89 20.52 -67.70
C LEU A 411 35.31 21.09 -67.90
N THR A 412 36.33 20.37 -67.45
CA THR A 412 37.76 20.76 -67.59
C THR A 412 38.15 20.82 -69.06
N ILE A 413 37.72 19.88 -69.87
CA ILE A 413 37.98 19.84 -71.32
C ILE A 413 37.29 21.05 -72.01
N VAL A 414 36.04 21.32 -71.67
CA VAL A 414 35.29 22.47 -72.24
C VAL A 414 35.99 23.80 -71.91
N VAL A 415 36.39 24.00 -70.64
CA VAL A 415 37.15 25.18 -70.24
C VAL A 415 38.46 25.32 -70.97
N ALA A 416 39.24 24.22 -71.13
CA ALA A 416 40.50 24.20 -71.87
C ALA A 416 40.29 24.58 -73.33
N VAL A 417 39.26 24.05 -74.01
CA VAL A 417 38.93 24.37 -75.39
C VAL A 417 38.54 25.83 -75.55
N LEU A 418 37.74 26.39 -74.64
CA LEU A 418 37.38 27.78 -74.67
C LEU A 418 38.56 28.72 -74.43
N LEU A 419 39.49 28.37 -73.56
CA LEU A 419 40.72 29.12 -73.34
C LEU A 419 41.62 29.09 -74.57
N ILE A 420 41.81 27.94 -75.22
CA ILE A 420 42.60 27.80 -76.45
C ILE A 420 41.96 28.65 -77.60
N ARG A 421 40.63 28.59 -77.73
CA ARG A 421 39.92 29.42 -78.70
C ARG A 421 40.11 30.90 -78.42
N ARG A 422 40.06 31.32 -77.17
CA ARG A 422 40.24 32.75 -76.77
C ARG A 422 41.69 33.22 -76.97
N LEU A 423 42.65 32.35 -76.80
CA LEU A 423 44.06 32.66 -77.07
C LEU A 423 44.34 32.81 -78.60
N ARG A 424 43.74 31.95 -79.43
CA ARG A 424 43.90 32.01 -80.92
C ARG A 424 43.13 33.20 -81.54
N SER A 425 42.10 33.71 -80.88
CA SER A 425 41.36 34.91 -81.39
C SER A 425 42.04 36.23 -81.03
N LYS A 426 43.13 36.23 -80.27
CA LYS A 426 43.95 37.42 -79.98
C LYS A 426 45.17 37.54 -80.85
N GLU A 427 45.44 36.48 -81.62
CA GLU A 427 46.60 36.46 -82.61
C GLU A 427 46.14 36.67 -84.09
N ALA A 428 44.87 36.79 -84.31
CA ALA A 428 44.30 37.20 -85.58
C ALA A 428 43.74 38.64 -85.44
#